data_b6e1b986d507fd1cc22c9fad5ebf7a86
#
_entry.id   b6e1b986d507fd1cc22c9fad5ebf7a86
#
_cell.length_a   1.000
_cell.length_b   1.000
_cell.length_c   1.000
_cell.angle_alpha   90.00
_cell.angle_beta   90.00
_cell.angle_gamma   90.00
#
_symmetry.space_group_name_H-M   'P 1'
#
loop_
_entity.id
_entity.type
_entity.pdbx_description
1 polymer ?
#
loop_
_entity_poly.entity_id
_entity_poly.type
_entity_poly.pdbx_seq_one_letter_code
_entity_poly.pdbx_strand_id
1 'polypeptide(L)'
;DYFYKCKWLIWYYDNKANLSNDWGRSHESILCLRKSKDFTFNIDQIRIPYNKHTMKYPERKQNGKNSQYGSGTQTNKIWQPNPNGAKPKDVINLPTTCNGMEEKTPHPTQKPEALLRKLILASTNENDIVVDPFSGSGTTAVVATELNRKFLVNDNCNEYNIIADSR
;
A
#
# COMPACT_ATOMS: atom_id res chain seq x y z
N ASP A 1 20.74 -4.18 15.23
CA ASP A 1 19.45 -4.01 14.51
C ASP A 1 19.63 -4.42 13.05
N TYR A 2 18.76 -5.32 12.57
CA TYR A 2 18.79 -5.81 11.18
C TYR A 2 18.23 -4.82 10.17
N PHE A 3 17.38 -3.88 10.62
CA PHE A 3 16.72 -2.88 9.79
C PHE A 3 16.94 -1.47 10.31
N TYR A 4 17.14 -0.54 9.39
CA TYR A 4 17.25 0.89 9.70
C TYR A 4 15.95 1.47 10.24
N LYS A 5 14.82 1.06 9.67
CA LYS A 5 13.48 1.55 10.03
C LYS A 5 12.41 0.51 9.76
N CYS A 6 11.44 0.47 10.65
CA CYS A 6 10.17 -0.22 10.45
C CYS A 6 9.03 0.79 10.45
N LYS A 7 8.14 0.73 9.47
CA LYS A 7 6.87 1.44 9.50
C LYS A 7 5.73 0.44 9.44
N TRP A 8 4.79 0.59 10.35
CA TRP A 8 3.58 -0.21 10.39
C TRP A 8 2.53 0.45 9.51
N LEU A 9 1.98 -0.31 8.55
CA LEU A 9 0.85 0.03 7.72
C LEU A 9 -0.30 -0.89 8.07
N ILE A 10 -1.53 -0.42 7.91
CA ILE A 10 -2.75 -1.19 8.10
C ILE A 10 -3.46 -1.27 6.76
N TRP A 11 -3.70 -2.49 6.29
CA TRP A 11 -4.63 -2.73 5.20
C TRP A 11 -6.00 -2.99 5.79
N TYR A 12 -6.89 -2.01 5.68
CA TYR A 12 -8.27 -2.06 6.13
C TYR A 12 -9.20 -2.48 5.00
N TYR A 13 -10.18 -3.31 5.33
CA TYR A 13 -11.24 -3.76 4.42
C TYR A 13 -12.55 -3.93 5.19
N ASP A 14 -13.68 -3.65 4.53
CA ASP A 14 -15.03 -3.68 5.09
C ASP A 14 -15.95 -4.73 4.44
N ASN A 15 -15.42 -5.46 3.45
CA ASN A 15 -16.18 -6.41 2.65
C ASN A 15 -16.13 -7.87 3.16
N LYS A 16 -15.62 -8.13 4.38
CA LYS A 16 -15.68 -9.45 5.02
C LYS A 16 -16.79 -9.51 6.05
N ALA A 17 -17.66 -10.53 5.92
CA ALA A 17 -18.60 -10.86 6.98
C ALA A 17 -17.89 -11.40 8.22
N ASN A 18 -18.33 -10.95 9.40
CA ASN A 18 -17.94 -11.54 10.67
C ASN A 18 -19.04 -12.48 11.15
N LEU A 19 -18.70 -13.76 11.34
CA LEU A 19 -19.63 -14.80 11.77
C LEU A 19 -19.49 -15.14 13.27
N SER A 20 -18.60 -14.45 13.99
CA SER A 20 -18.40 -14.65 15.43
C SER A 20 -19.21 -13.65 16.27
N ASN A 21 -19.46 -13.98 17.54
CA ASN A 21 -20.08 -13.09 18.50
C ASN A 21 -19.06 -12.13 19.17
N ASP A 22 -18.02 -11.76 18.42
CA ASP A 22 -16.96 -10.87 18.87
C ASP A 22 -16.60 -9.86 17.75
N TRP A 23 -15.63 -9.00 18.02
CA TRP A 23 -15.17 -7.98 17.07
C TRP A 23 -14.77 -8.59 15.73
N GLY A 24 -15.35 -8.07 14.64
CA GLY A 24 -15.04 -8.50 13.30
C GLY A 24 -13.62 -8.12 12.86
N ARG A 25 -12.87 -9.06 12.31
CA ARG A 25 -11.58 -8.77 11.72
C ARG A 25 -11.74 -8.00 10.42
N SER A 26 -11.28 -6.75 10.38
CA SER A 26 -11.41 -5.84 9.24
C SER A 26 -10.07 -5.31 8.73
N HIS A 27 -8.95 -5.85 9.20
CA HIS A 27 -7.64 -5.39 8.76
C HIS A 27 -6.56 -6.46 8.83
N GLU A 28 -5.49 -6.22 8.09
CA GLU A 28 -4.21 -6.93 8.18
C GLU A 28 -3.07 -5.93 8.35
N SER A 29 -2.05 -6.32 9.10
CA SER A 29 -0.86 -5.52 9.33
C SER A 29 0.17 -5.75 8.24
N ILE A 30 0.79 -4.68 7.76
CA ILE A 30 1.90 -4.71 6.81
C ILE A 30 3.10 -4.02 7.46
N LEU A 31 4.19 -4.74 7.63
CA LEU A 31 5.43 -4.19 8.15
C LEU A 31 6.34 -3.76 7.00
N CYS A 32 6.50 -2.44 6.84
CA CYS A 32 7.41 -1.87 5.85
C CYS A 32 8.80 -1.74 6.46
N LEU A 33 9.65 -2.73 6.23
CA LEU A 33 11.01 -2.80 6.75
C LEU A 33 11.99 -2.18 5.75
N ARG A 34 12.87 -1.31 6.22
CA ARG A 34 13.89 -0.64 5.41
C ARG A 34 15.28 -1.06 5.87
N LYS A 35 16.07 -1.58 4.95
CA LYS A 35 17.41 -2.10 5.25
C LYS A 35 18.38 -0.99 5.58
N SER A 36 18.32 0.14 4.88
CA SER A 36 19.24 1.27 5.02
C SER A 36 18.51 2.62 5.00
N LYS A 37 19.26 3.72 5.09
CA LYS A 37 18.74 5.08 4.87
C LYS A 37 18.41 5.34 3.41
N ASP A 38 19.13 4.68 2.52
CA ASP A 38 18.92 4.77 1.08
C ASP A 38 17.85 3.76 0.67
N PHE A 39 16.64 4.25 0.47
CA PHE A 39 15.49 3.45 0.05
C PHE A 39 14.64 4.25 -0.94
N THR A 40 14.05 3.54 -1.88
CA THR A 40 13.09 4.12 -2.81
C THR A 40 11.75 4.37 -2.11
N PHE A 41 11.21 5.58 -2.27
CA PHE A 41 9.84 5.89 -1.88
C PHE A 41 9.20 6.88 -2.86
N ASN A 42 8.51 6.36 -3.85
CA ASN A 42 7.88 7.09 -4.95
C ASN A 42 6.52 7.65 -4.53
N ILE A 43 6.53 8.66 -3.67
CA ILE A 43 5.31 9.22 -3.07
C ILE A 43 4.30 9.71 -4.11
N ASP A 44 4.76 10.29 -5.22
CA ASP A 44 3.90 10.89 -6.23
C ASP A 44 3.11 9.84 -7.03
N GLN A 45 3.61 8.61 -7.11
CA GLN A 45 2.92 7.49 -7.77
C GLN A 45 1.76 6.91 -6.94
N ILE A 46 1.71 7.23 -5.64
CA ILE A 46 0.73 6.65 -4.71
C ILE A 46 -0.08 7.70 -3.95
N ARG A 47 -0.06 8.96 -4.42
CA ARG A 47 -0.88 10.02 -3.83
C ARG A 47 -2.36 9.68 -3.89
N ILE A 48 -3.11 10.26 -2.98
CA ILE A 48 -4.56 10.09 -2.87
C ILE A 48 -5.25 11.44 -3.09
N PRO A 49 -6.52 11.46 -3.50
CA PRO A 49 -7.29 12.70 -3.59
C PRO A 49 -7.33 13.45 -2.26
N TYR A 50 -7.34 14.78 -2.32
CA TYR A 50 -7.61 15.59 -1.13
C TYR A 50 -9.06 15.43 -0.68
N ASN A 51 -9.28 15.58 0.62
CA ASN A 51 -10.63 15.64 1.17
C ASN A 51 -11.32 16.95 0.74
N LYS A 52 -12.67 16.95 0.82
CA LYS A 52 -13.50 18.10 0.43
C LYS A 52 -13.13 19.40 1.18
N HIS A 53 -12.76 19.29 2.46
CA HIS A 53 -12.36 20.45 3.25
C HIS A 53 -11.08 21.12 2.73
N THR A 54 -10.07 20.31 2.37
CA THR A 54 -8.82 20.83 1.79
C THR A 54 -9.05 21.50 0.44
N MET A 55 -9.93 20.95 -0.40
CA MET A 55 -10.28 21.53 -1.70
C MET A 55 -11.06 22.84 -1.56
N LYS A 56 -11.90 22.96 -0.53
CA LYS A 56 -12.65 24.18 -0.24
C LYS A 56 -11.75 25.31 0.29
N TYR A 57 -10.69 24.96 1.04
CA TYR A 57 -9.77 25.92 1.65
C TYR A 57 -8.33 25.56 1.31
N PRO A 58 -7.89 25.78 0.05
CA PRO A 58 -6.62 25.28 -0.45
C PRO A 58 -5.41 26.00 0.17
N GLU A 59 -5.54 27.24 0.58
CA GLU A 59 -4.44 28.03 1.12
C GLU A 59 -4.55 28.15 2.64
N ARG A 60 -3.46 27.84 3.36
CA ARG A 60 -3.43 27.95 4.82
C ARG A 60 -2.10 28.49 5.30
N LYS A 61 -2.15 29.47 6.21
CA LYS A 61 -0.97 29.83 6.99
C LYS A 61 -0.60 28.64 7.90
N GLN A 62 0.61 28.15 7.78
CA GLN A 62 1.12 27.13 8.69
C GLN A 62 1.48 27.77 10.02
N ASN A 63 0.61 27.60 11.02
CA ASN A 63 0.85 28.10 12.36
C ASN A 63 1.26 26.91 13.25
N GLY A 64 2.56 26.65 13.33
CA GLY A 64 3.11 25.48 14.04
C GLY A 64 3.01 25.53 15.56
N LYS A 65 2.73 26.70 16.17
CA LYS A 65 2.74 26.83 17.63
C LYS A 65 1.55 26.20 18.35
N ASN A 66 0.39 26.09 17.70
CA ASN A 66 -0.86 25.70 18.37
C ASN A 66 -1.39 24.33 17.94
N SER A 67 -0.65 23.55 17.16
CA SER A 67 -1.06 22.21 16.76
C SER A 67 -0.30 21.16 17.58
N GLN A 68 -1.02 20.24 18.21
CA GLN A 68 -0.41 19.07 18.88
C GLN A 68 0.44 18.20 17.92
N TYR A 69 0.28 18.37 16.61
CA TYR A 69 1.03 17.68 15.56
C TYR A 69 2.06 18.60 14.88
N GLY A 70 2.18 19.83 15.34
CA GLY A 70 3.11 20.82 14.77
C GLY A 70 4.53 20.60 15.27
N SER A 71 5.51 20.95 14.45
CA SER A 71 6.95 20.91 14.80
C SER A 71 7.38 21.97 15.84
N GLY A 72 6.45 22.79 16.34
CA GLY A 72 6.73 23.92 17.22
C GLY A 72 7.37 25.13 16.52
N THR A 73 7.73 25.03 15.25
CA THR A 73 8.35 26.11 14.48
C THR A 73 7.30 26.91 13.74
N GLN A 74 7.22 28.20 14.01
CA GLN A 74 6.40 29.12 13.21
C GLN A 74 7.03 29.28 11.84
N THR A 75 6.27 29.00 10.78
CA THR A 75 6.66 29.35 9.42
C THR A 75 5.66 30.38 8.88
N ASN A 76 6.16 31.41 8.21
CA ASN A 76 5.32 32.38 7.48
C ASN A 76 4.91 31.85 6.09
N LYS A 77 5.16 30.55 5.83
CA LYS A 77 4.84 29.92 4.56
C LYS A 77 3.34 29.64 4.47
N ILE A 78 2.75 30.07 3.37
CA ILE A 78 1.41 29.64 2.98
C ILE A 78 1.53 28.23 2.42
N TRP A 79 0.83 27.28 3.03
CA TRP A 79 0.75 25.94 2.49
C TRP A 79 -0.25 25.92 1.34
N GLN A 80 0.14 25.26 0.26
CA GLN A 80 -0.73 24.98 -0.88
C GLN A 80 -0.80 23.47 -1.12
N PRO A 81 -1.95 22.95 -1.59
CA PRO A 81 -2.07 21.53 -1.93
C PRO A 81 -1.14 21.19 -3.10
N ASN A 82 -0.49 20.04 -3.00
CA ASN A 82 0.29 19.52 -4.12
C ASN A 82 -0.67 19.14 -5.27
N PRO A 83 -0.40 19.56 -6.53
CA PRO A 83 -1.29 19.27 -7.66
C PRO A 83 -1.52 17.77 -7.89
N ASN A 84 -0.55 16.92 -7.54
CA ASN A 84 -0.65 15.47 -7.68
C ASN A 84 -1.46 14.80 -6.55
N GLY A 85 -2.00 15.57 -5.59
CA GLY A 85 -2.80 15.02 -4.49
C GLY A 85 -2.10 14.96 -3.13
N ALA A 86 -2.83 14.46 -2.14
CA ALA A 86 -2.37 14.34 -0.77
C ALA A 86 -1.38 13.17 -0.60
N LYS A 87 -0.53 13.27 0.42
CA LYS A 87 0.34 12.13 0.81
C LYS A 87 -0.51 10.93 1.20
N PRO A 88 -0.11 9.71 0.80
CA PRO A 88 -0.80 8.49 1.24
C PRO A 88 -0.72 8.36 2.76
N LYS A 89 -1.73 7.74 3.32
CA LYS A 89 -1.78 7.42 4.75
C LYS A 89 -1.27 6.01 5.00
N ASP A 90 -0.97 5.72 6.24
CA ASP A 90 -0.55 4.40 6.72
C ASP A 90 -1.73 3.42 6.90
N VAL A 91 -2.96 3.89 6.76
CA VAL A 91 -4.15 3.05 6.62
C VAL A 91 -4.56 3.02 5.15
N ILE A 92 -4.49 1.84 4.54
CA ILE A 92 -4.84 1.58 3.15
C ILE A 92 -6.23 0.96 3.14
N ASN A 93 -7.23 1.69 2.65
CA ASN A 93 -8.59 1.16 2.52
C ASN A 93 -8.77 0.57 1.12
N LEU A 94 -8.80 -0.76 1.04
CA LEU A 94 -9.03 -1.53 -0.19
C LEU A 94 -9.77 -2.83 0.16
N PRO A 95 -10.77 -3.24 -0.62
CA PRO A 95 -11.48 -4.49 -0.37
C PRO A 95 -10.55 -5.70 -0.50
N THR A 96 -10.90 -6.80 0.18
CA THR A 96 -10.30 -8.11 -0.10
C THR A 96 -10.82 -8.66 -1.43
N THR A 97 -10.04 -9.51 -2.07
CA THR A 97 -10.47 -10.23 -3.27
C THR A 97 -11.64 -11.15 -2.92
N CYS A 98 -12.73 -11.04 -3.64
CA CYS A 98 -13.94 -11.84 -3.44
C CYS A 98 -14.48 -12.40 -4.75
N ASN A 99 -15.42 -13.35 -4.65
CA ASN A 99 -16.04 -13.98 -5.80
C ASN A 99 -16.72 -12.93 -6.69
N GLY A 100 -16.59 -13.08 -8.01
CA GLY A 100 -17.09 -12.15 -9.00
C GLY A 100 -16.12 -11.05 -9.43
N MET A 101 -14.95 -10.92 -8.80
CA MET A 101 -13.87 -10.08 -9.31
C MET A 101 -13.07 -10.84 -10.37
N GLU A 102 -12.71 -10.18 -11.48
CA GLU A 102 -11.93 -10.77 -12.58
C GLU A 102 -10.58 -11.35 -12.12
N GLU A 103 -9.92 -10.65 -11.20
CA GLU A 103 -8.64 -11.09 -10.63
C GLU A 103 -8.74 -12.33 -9.73
N LYS A 104 -9.96 -12.77 -9.34
CA LYS A 104 -10.15 -13.84 -8.35
C LYS A 104 -9.76 -15.20 -8.90
N THR A 105 -8.82 -15.85 -8.20
CA THR A 105 -8.40 -17.23 -8.46
C THR A 105 -8.96 -18.18 -7.38
N PRO A 106 -8.82 -19.50 -7.54
CA PRO A 106 -9.17 -20.48 -6.50
C PRO A 106 -8.36 -20.35 -5.21
N HIS A 107 -7.27 -19.57 -5.20
CA HIS A 107 -6.43 -19.39 -4.01
C HIS A 107 -7.23 -18.75 -2.85
N PRO A 108 -7.20 -19.36 -1.63
CA PRO A 108 -8.11 -18.96 -0.54
C PRO A 108 -7.80 -17.61 0.08
N THR A 109 -6.54 -17.19 0.05
CA THR A 109 -6.05 -15.96 0.72
C THR A 109 -5.38 -14.98 -0.25
N GLN A 110 -5.81 -14.98 -1.51
CA GLN A 110 -5.28 -14.08 -2.53
C GLN A 110 -5.33 -12.62 -2.06
N LYS A 111 -4.22 -11.92 -2.24
CA LYS A 111 -4.14 -10.47 -2.00
C LYS A 111 -4.62 -9.69 -3.24
N PRO A 112 -5.36 -8.57 -3.07
CA PRO A 112 -5.82 -7.78 -4.21
C PRO A 112 -4.66 -7.15 -4.99
N GLU A 113 -4.77 -7.13 -6.31
CA GLU A 113 -3.79 -6.48 -7.19
C GLU A 113 -3.61 -5.00 -6.87
N ALA A 114 -4.70 -4.31 -6.53
CA ALA A 114 -4.66 -2.91 -6.13
C ALA A 114 -3.78 -2.64 -4.89
N LEU A 115 -3.72 -3.59 -3.95
CA LEU A 115 -2.84 -3.49 -2.79
C LEU A 115 -1.37 -3.65 -3.21
N LEU A 116 -1.05 -4.72 -3.96
CA LEU A 116 0.31 -4.99 -4.43
C LEU A 116 0.80 -3.86 -5.33
N ARG A 117 -0.04 -3.35 -6.23
CA ARG A 117 0.26 -2.20 -7.09
C ARG A 117 0.71 -0.99 -6.29
N LYS A 118 -0.01 -0.65 -5.23
CA LYS A 118 0.36 0.48 -4.36
C LYS A 118 1.69 0.25 -3.65
N LEU A 119 1.94 -0.95 -3.15
CA LEU A 119 3.18 -1.29 -2.45
C LEU A 119 4.38 -1.30 -3.41
N ILE A 120 4.25 -1.90 -4.60
CA ILE A 120 5.31 -1.99 -5.61
C ILE A 120 5.64 -0.61 -6.16
N LEU A 121 4.64 0.20 -6.54
CA LEU A 121 4.85 1.58 -7.01
C LEU A 121 5.56 2.43 -5.96
N ALA A 122 5.20 2.28 -4.69
CA ALA A 122 5.82 3.05 -3.61
C ALA A 122 7.30 2.72 -3.42
N SER A 123 7.71 1.47 -3.63
CA SER A 123 9.00 0.96 -3.17
C SER A 123 9.98 0.57 -4.28
N THR A 124 9.57 0.64 -5.55
CA THR A 124 10.39 0.23 -6.70
C THR A 124 10.29 1.20 -7.86
N ASN A 125 11.33 1.20 -8.72
CA ASN A 125 11.33 1.84 -10.02
C ASN A 125 11.14 0.81 -11.13
N GLU A 126 10.93 1.25 -12.37
CA GLU A 126 10.92 0.37 -13.54
C GLU A 126 12.23 -0.42 -13.65
N ASN A 127 12.13 -1.67 -14.07
CA ASN A 127 13.23 -2.65 -14.14
C ASN A 127 13.82 -3.12 -12.80
N ASP A 128 13.38 -2.61 -11.64
CA ASP A 128 13.74 -3.17 -10.35
C ASP A 128 13.20 -4.60 -10.22
N ILE A 129 13.83 -5.39 -9.34
CA ILE A 129 13.43 -6.77 -9.06
C ILE A 129 12.52 -6.80 -7.83
N VAL A 130 11.33 -7.37 -7.99
CA VAL A 130 10.41 -7.68 -6.89
C VAL A 130 10.53 -9.16 -6.55
N VAL A 131 10.80 -9.47 -5.30
CA VAL A 131 10.97 -10.87 -4.84
C VAL A 131 9.84 -11.21 -3.87
N ASP A 132 9.17 -12.34 -4.13
CA ASP A 132 8.09 -12.86 -3.26
C ASP A 132 8.23 -14.39 -3.13
N PRO A 133 8.83 -14.87 -2.03
CA PRO A 133 9.02 -16.31 -1.80
C PRO A 133 7.76 -17.03 -1.30
N PHE A 134 6.63 -16.32 -1.12
CA PHE A 134 5.34 -16.84 -0.68
C PHE A 134 4.21 -16.35 -1.58
N SER A 135 4.41 -16.49 -2.89
CA SER A 135 3.62 -15.80 -3.92
C SER A 135 2.16 -16.24 -4.02
N GLY A 136 1.81 -17.41 -3.49
CA GLY A 136 0.45 -17.92 -3.52
C GLY A 136 -0.11 -17.95 -4.95
N SER A 137 -1.13 -17.14 -5.20
CA SER A 137 -1.77 -17.00 -6.52
C SER A 137 -0.98 -16.20 -7.55
N GLY A 138 0.26 -15.78 -7.28
CA GLY A 138 1.09 -15.03 -8.21
C GLY A 138 0.71 -13.54 -8.39
N THR A 139 -0.10 -12.97 -7.51
CA THR A 139 -0.52 -11.54 -7.64
C THR A 139 0.68 -10.59 -7.74
N THR A 140 1.76 -10.87 -7.03
CA THR A 140 3.00 -10.09 -7.11
C THR A 140 3.61 -10.11 -8.50
N ALA A 141 3.66 -11.27 -9.16
CA ALA A 141 4.19 -11.42 -10.52
C ALA A 141 3.35 -10.66 -11.55
N VAL A 142 2.03 -10.80 -11.50
CA VAL A 142 1.09 -10.09 -12.36
C VAL A 142 1.31 -8.59 -12.27
N VAL A 143 1.26 -8.04 -11.06
CA VAL A 143 1.40 -6.59 -10.85
C VAL A 143 2.80 -6.09 -11.19
N ALA A 144 3.85 -6.85 -10.90
CA ALA A 144 5.22 -6.48 -11.26
C ALA A 144 5.37 -6.39 -12.79
N THR A 145 4.82 -7.36 -13.53
CA THR A 145 4.81 -7.36 -15.01
C THR A 145 4.11 -6.13 -15.58
N GLU A 146 2.90 -5.84 -15.11
CA GLU A 146 2.11 -4.68 -15.57
C GLU A 146 2.81 -3.34 -15.30
N LEU A 147 3.61 -3.29 -14.26
CA LEU A 147 4.35 -2.10 -13.87
C LEU A 147 5.78 -2.04 -14.46
N ASN A 148 6.15 -2.93 -15.38
CA ASN A 148 7.49 -3.06 -15.95
C ASN A 148 8.58 -3.30 -14.89
N ARG A 149 8.29 -4.10 -13.86
CA ARG A 149 9.26 -4.60 -12.90
C ARG A 149 9.60 -6.04 -13.23
N LYS A 150 10.85 -6.43 -12.97
CA LYS A 150 11.25 -7.84 -12.98
C LYS A 150 10.74 -8.50 -11.70
N PHE A 151 10.49 -9.81 -11.74
CA PHE A 151 10.05 -10.52 -10.55
C PHE A 151 10.78 -11.85 -10.38
N LEU A 152 10.85 -12.28 -9.14
CA LEU A 152 11.25 -13.62 -8.74
C LEU A 152 10.24 -14.07 -7.69
N VAL A 153 9.37 -15.00 -8.04
CA VAL A 153 8.30 -15.49 -7.18
C VAL A 153 8.36 -16.99 -7.03
N ASN A 154 7.96 -17.50 -5.88
CA ASN A 154 7.87 -18.92 -5.60
C ASN A 154 6.85 -19.19 -4.50
N ASP A 155 6.32 -20.40 -4.45
CA ASP A 155 5.54 -20.91 -3.33
C ASP A 155 5.95 -22.36 -3.05
N ASN A 156 5.84 -22.80 -1.82
CA ASN A 156 6.14 -24.18 -1.45
C ASN A 156 5.01 -25.15 -1.81
N CYS A 157 3.84 -24.65 -2.18
CA CYS A 157 2.69 -25.41 -2.63
C CYS A 157 2.66 -25.44 -4.16
N ASN A 158 2.85 -26.63 -4.74
CA ASN A 158 2.86 -26.81 -6.20
C ASN A 158 1.54 -26.39 -6.87
N GLU A 159 0.39 -26.61 -6.21
CA GLU A 159 -0.91 -26.17 -6.72
C GLU A 159 -0.98 -24.65 -6.88
N TYR A 160 -0.39 -23.90 -5.95
CA TYR A 160 -0.33 -22.45 -6.02
C TYR A 160 0.60 -21.95 -7.12
N ASN A 161 1.71 -22.64 -7.34
CA ASN A 161 2.59 -22.32 -8.48
C ASN A 161 1.87 -22.53 -9.82
N ILE A 162 1.06 -23.59 -9.97
CA ILE A 162 0.23 -23.82 -11.17
C ILE A 162 -0.78 -22.67 -11.37
N ILE A 163 -1.42 -22.21 -10.28
CA ILE A 163 -2.32 -21.04 -10.35
C ILE A 163 -1.56 -19.80 -10.78
N ALA A 164 -0.39 -19.56 -10.21
CA ALA A 164 0.44 -18.40 -10.54
C ALA A 164 0.91 -18.40 -12.00
N ASP A 165 1.33 -19.57 -12.51
CA ASP A 165 1.78 -19.74 -13.89
C ASP A 165 0.65 -19.55 -14.93
N SER A 166 -0.60 -19.73 -14.52
CA SER A 166 -1.78 -19.56 -15.37
C SER A 166 -2.24 -18.12 -15.54
N ARG A 167 -1.64 -17.18 -14.83
CA ARG A 167 -1.98 -15.75 -14.81
C ARG A 167 -1.00 -14.92 -15.59
#